data_93be571339f9d81b94831c21849b336d
#
_entry.id   93be571339f9d81b94831c21849b336d
#
_cell.length_a   1.000
_cell.length_b   1.000
_cell.length_c   1.000
_cell.angle_alpha   90.00
_cell.angle_beta   90.00
_cell.angle_gamma   90.00
#
_symmetry.space_group_name_H-M   'P 1'
#
loop_
_entity.id
_entity.type
_entity.pdbx_description
1 polymer ?
#
loop_
_entity_poly.entity_id
_entity_poly.type
_entity_poly.pdbx_seq_one_letter_code
_entity_poly.pdbx_strand_id
1 'polypeptide(L)'
;SESMQVVREKLNYMLGEKACAVLLVTSGVPGEGKTLVAAHLAQAYAKAGKRTLLIGCDLRNPRLHTYLHKDYSRGLSAYLAGMEPEWKSLVHSLGDHLDVLFGGDIPPNPIALLSGERFVKMLTELKKQYDCVVLDTPPVGILADAFALIKQADACICVTRLNVLPRGMLATLQALESEHHVTNCGVIVNGVSRRIHYYKYGYGYGSYYN
;
A
#
# COMPACT_ATOMS: atom_id res chain seq x y z
N SER A 1 -13.57 -4.65 5.22
CA SER A 1 -14.81 -3.96 4.77
C SER A 1 -15.18 -4.45 3.38
N GLU A 2 -16.44 -4.41 3.05
CA GLU A 2 -16.97 -4.77 1.73
C GLU A 2 -16.28 -3.98 0.59
N SER A 3 -16.06 -2.69 0.81
CA SER A 3 -15.34 -1.83 -0.15
C SER A 3 -13.94 -2.36 -0.49
N MET A 4 -13.20 -2.90 0.48
CA MET A 4 -11.86 -3.45 0.23
C MET A 4 -11.91 -4.81 -0.51
N GLN A 5 -12.99 -5.56 -0.38
CA GLN A 5 -13.18 -6.76 -1.20
C GLN A 5 -13.35 -6.38 -2.67
N VAL A 6 -14.15 -5.35 -2.96
CA VAL A 6 -14.31 -4.83 -4.34
C VAL A 6 -12.97 -4.32 -4.90
N VAL A 7 -12.19 -3.59 -4.09
CA VAL A 7 -10.85 -3.12 -4.51
C VAL A 7 -9.95 -4.30 -4.83
N ARG A 8 -9.91 -5.32 -3.98
CA ARG A 8 -9.12 -6.54 -4.19
C ARG A 8 -9.50 -7.23 -5.51
N GLU A 9 -10.80 -7.41 -5.78
CA GLU A 9 -11.26 -8.05 -7.03
C GLU A 9 -10.82 -7.26 -8.27
N LYS A 10 -10.92 -5.92 -8.22
CA LYS A 10 -10.42 -5.06 -9.30
C LYS A 10 -8.92 -5.19 -9.51
N LEU A 11 -8.14 -5.22 -8.44
CA LEU A 11 -6.70 -5.41 -8.51
C LEU A 11 -6.33 -6.79 -9.07
N ASN A 12 -7.01 -7.86 -8.65
CA ASN A 12 -6.80 -9.19 -9.20
C ASN A 12 -7.11 -9.23 -10.70
N TYR A 13 -8.16 -8.57 -11.15
CA TYR A 13 -8.48 -8.46 -12.57
C TYR A 13 -7.39 -7.72 -13.36
N MET A 14 -6.89 -6.60 -12.82
CA MET A 14 -5.83 -5.79 -13.45
C MET A 14 -4.49 -6.53 -13.53
N LEU A 15 -4.16 -7.29 -12.49
CA LEU A 15 -2.86 -7.96 -12.37
C LEU A 15 -2.81 -9.34 -13.04
N GLY A 16 -3.98 -9.94 -13.31
CA GLY A 16 -4.08 -11.31 -13.79
C GLY A 16 -3.55 -12.33 -12.77
N GLU A 17 -3.22 -13.52 -13.24
CA GLU A 17 -2.67 -14.58 -12.39
C GLU A 17 -1.19 -14.31 -12.09
N LYS A 18 -0.90 -13.93 -10.86
CA LYS A 18 0.46 -13.78 -10.33
C LYS A 18 0.67 -14.69 -9.13
N ALA A 19 1.85 -15.30 -9.03
CA ALA A 19 2.22 -16.11 -7.87
C ALA A 19 2.28 -15.26 -6.58
N CYS A 20 2.76 -14.01 -6.71
CA CYS A 20 2.73 -13.02 -5.64
C CYS A 20 2.50 -11.63 -6.23
N ALA A 21 1.55 -10.89 -5.68
CA ALA A 21 1.30 -9.49 -6.03
C ALA A 21 1.97 -8.55 -5.03
N VAL A 22 2.78 -7.61 -5.51
CA VAL A 22 3.35 -6.53 -4.71
C VAL A 22 2.55 -5.26 -4.96
N LEU A 23 1.82 -4.80 -3.95
CA LEU A 23 0.90 -3.67 -4.00
C LEU A 23 1.49 -2.50 -3.21
N LEU A 24 1.75 -1.38 -3.87
CA LEU A 24 2.20 -0.17 -3.22
C LEU A 24 1.00 0.74 -2.92
N VAL A 25 0.87 1.16 -1.68
CA VAL A 25 -0.17 2.10 -1.22
C VAL A 25 0.48 3.39 -0.79
N THR A 26 0.12 4.47 -1.46
CA THR A 26 0.64 5.82 -1.22
C THR A 26 -0.50 6.84 -1.20
N SER A 27 -0.17 8.11 -1.01
CA SER A 27 -1.12 9.25 -1.09
C SER A 27 -0.42 10.48 -1.63
N GLY A 28 -1.16 11.52 -1.97
CA GLY A 28 -0.57 12.77 -2.39
C GLY A 28 0.02 13.59 -1.27
N VAL A 29 -0.70 13.62 -0.15
CA VAL A 29 -0.33 14.37 1.05
C VAL A 29 -0.53 13.53 2.30
N PRO A 30 0.08 13.89 3.44
CA PRO A 30 -0.17 13.24 4.71
C PRO A 30 -1.65 13.33 5.14
N GLY A 31 -2.15 12.32 5.84
CA GLY A 31 -3.51 12.36 6.43
C GLY A 31 -4.64 11.88 5.50
N GLU A 32 -4.38 11.45 4.29
CA GLU A 32 -5.39 10.92 3.35
C GLU A 32 -5.86 9.50 3.67
N GLY A 33 -5.17 8.80 4.58
CA GLY A 33 -5.57 7.47 5.06
C GLY A 33 -4.87 6.31 4.37
N LYS A 34 -3.69 6.52 3.76
CA LYS A 34 -2.88 5.47 3.11
C LYS A 34 -2.65 4.24 4.00
N THR A 35 -2.19 4.45 5.23
CA THR A 35 -1.92 3.37 6.20
C THR A 35 -3.19 2.58 6.54
N LEU A 36 -4.33 3.27 6.72
CA LEU A 36 -5.63 2.65 6.93
C LEU A 36 -6.03 1.76 5.74
N VAL A 37 -5.88 2.29 4.52
CA VAL A 37 -6.21 1.56 3.29
C VAL A 37 -5.25 0.38 3.10
N ALA A 38 -3.95 0.56 3.33
CA ALA A 38 -2.96 -0.52 3.23
C ALA A 38 -3.28 -1.67 4.19
N ALA A 39 -3.57 -1.37 5.46
CA ALA A 39 -3.93 -2.38 6.45
C ALA A 39 -5.24 -3.11 6.11
N HIS A 40 -6.26 -2.39 5.68
CA HIS A 40 -7.54 -3.00 5.29
C HIS A 40 -7.44 -3.82 4.00
N LEU A 41 -6.60 -3.39 3.05
CA LEU A 41 -6.35 -4.14 1.82
C LEU A 41 -5.61 -5.45 2.13
N ALA A 42 -4.55 -5.40 2.94
CA ALA A 42 -3.84 -6.59 3.40
C ALA A 42 -4.79 -7.57 4.11
N GLN A 43 -5.65 -7.06 5.00
CA GLN A 43 -6.67 -7.88 5.65
C GLN A 43 -7.68 -8.50 4.65
N ALA A 44 -8.03 -7.78 3.57
CA ALA A 44 -8.94 -8.31 2.56
C ALA A 44 -8.33 -9.46 1.75
N TYR A 45 -7.02 -9.40 1.46
CA TYR A 45 -6.29 -10.51 0.84
C TYR A 45 -6.18 -11.71 1.80
N ALA A 46 -5.80 -11.47 3.05
CA ALA A 46 -5.69 -12.52 4.07
C ALA A 46 -7.03 -13.25 4.31
N LYS A 47 -8.14 -12.52 4.40
CA LYS A 47 -9.50 -13.10 4.51
C LYS A 47 -9.92 -13.93 3.30
N ALA A 48 -9.29 -13.72 2.16
CA ALA A 48 -9.47 -14.55 0.97
C ALA A 48 -8.53 -15.78 0.94
N GLY A 49 -7.85 -16.08 2.05
CA GLY A 49 -6.93 -17.21 2.19
C GLY A 49 -5.55 -16.97 1.57
N LYS A 50 -5.20 -15.73 1.21
CA LYS A 50 -3.89 -15.39 0.64
C LYS A 50 -2.90 -15.09 1.76
N ARG A 51 -1.74 -15.77 1.75
CA ARG A 51 -0.63 -15.44 2.66
C ARG A 51 -0.16 -14.03 2.36
N THR A 52 -0.41 -13.13 3.27
CA THR A 52 -0.25 -11.68 3.04
C THR A 52 0.72 -11.08 4.04
N LEU A 53 1.67 -10.28 3.55
CA LEU A 53 2.56 -9.47 4.38
C LEU A 53 2.28 -7.98 4.19
N LEU A 54 2.04 -7.27 5.27
CA LEU A 54 1.95 -5.81 5.30
C LEU A 54 3.28 -5.23 5.78
N ILE A 55 3.88 -4.33 5.00
CA ILE A 55 5.18 -3.73 5.32
C ILE A 55 5.04 -2.22 5.49
N GLY A 56 5.49 -1.70 6.64
CA GLY A 56 5.60 -0.26 6.89
C GLY A 56 6.85 0.32 6.25
N CYS A 57 6.73 0.86 5.05
CA CYS A 57 7.81 1.50 4.28
C CYS A 57 7.87 3.03 4.47
N ASP A 58 6.95 3.63 5.22
CA ASP A 58 7.06 5.05 5.60
C ASP A 58 8.04 5.19 6.77
N LEU A 59 9.35 5.12 6.46
CA LEU A 59 10.41 5.18 7.46
C LEU A 59 10.66 6.59 8.00
N ARG A 60 10.07 7.63 7.40
CA ARG A 60 10.17 9.02 7.91
C ARG A 60 9.14 9.32 8.98
N ASN A 61 7.95 8.75 8.83
CA ASN A 61 6.84 8.93 9.76
C ASN A 61 6.07 7.61 9.93
N PRO A 62 6.71 6.60 10.54
CA PRO A 62 6.11 5.28 10.69
C PRO A 62 4.85 5.38 11.56
N ARG A 63 3.69 5.05 11.00
CA ARG A 63 2.38 5.10 11.67
C ARG A 63 1.71 3.74 11.80
N LEU A 64 2.22 2.74 11.09
CA LEU A 64 1.58 1.42 11.04
C LEU A 64 1.49 0.78 12.44
N HIS A 65 2.54 0.88 13.25
CA HIS A 65 2.55 0.37 14.61
C HIS A 65 1.51 1.06 15.51
N THR A 66 1.40 2.39 15.42
CA THR A 66 0.38 3.16 16.15
C THR A 66 -1.02 2.77 15.70
N TYR A 67 -1.24 2.62 14.40
CA TYR A 67 -2.53 2.22 13.84
C TYR A 67 -2.96 0.83 14.30
N LEU A 68 -2.03 -0.12 14.41
CA LEU A 68 -2.29 -1.48 14.86
C LEU A 68 -2.21 -1.64 16.39
N HIS A 69 -2.02 -0.54 17.15
CA HIS A 69 -1.87 -0.55 18.61
C HIS A 69 -0.77 -1.52 19.09
N LYS A 70 0.37 -1.48 18.40
CA LYS A 70 1.56 -2.29 18.69
C LYS A 70 2.74 -1.37 18.93
N ASP A 71 3.62 -1.76 19.84
CA ASP A 71 4.85 -1.04 20.14
C ASP A 71 6.05 -1.88 19.71
N TYR A 72 6.74 -1.45 18.65
CA TYR A 72 7.91 -2.12 18.11
C TYR A 72 8.96 -1.08 17.70
N SER A 73 10.11 -1.13 18.37
CA SER A 73 11.27 -0.29 18.05
C SER A 73 12.11 -0.87 16.91
N ARG A 74 12.21 -2.21 16.83
CA ARG A 74 12.93 -2.89 15.75
C ARG A 74 12.00 -3.29 14.61
N GLY A 75 12.44 -3.02 13.38
CA GLY A 75 11.67 -3.31 12.20
C GLY A 75 12.49 -3.24 10.92
N LEU A 76 11.85 -2.91 9.82
CA LEU A 76 12.43 -2.84 8.49
C LEU A 76 13.72 -2.00 8.45
N SER A 77 13.74 -0.84 9.12
CA SER A 77 14.91 0.04 9.17
C SER A 77 16.15 -0.65 9.74
N ALA A 78 16.00 -1.44 10.80
CA ALA A 78 17.09 -2.18 11.41
C ALA A 78 17.67 -3.26 10.47
N TYR A 79 16.80 -3.98 9.77
CA TYR A 79 17.24 -4.95 8.75
C TYR A 79 17.97 -4.25 7.59
N LEU A 80 17.39 -3.20 7.04
CA LEU A 80 17.98 -2.49 5.89
C LEU A 80 19.31 -1.82 6.24
N ALA A 81 19.46 -1.34 7.47
CA ALA A 81 20.73 -0.79 7.98
C ALA A 81 21.79 -1.86 8.31
N GLY A 82 21.45 -3.15 8.20
CA GLY A 82 22.38 -4.24 8.53
C GLY A 82 22.53 -4.53 10.03
N MET A 83 21.71 -3.90 10.87
CA MET A 83 21.71 -4.12 12.32
C MET A 83 21.03 -5.44 12.70
N GLU A 84 20.10 -5.90 11.86
CA GLU A 84 19.48 -7.22 11.93
C GLU A 84 19.86 -8.03 10.69
N PRO A 85 20.42 -9.23 10.84
CA PRO A 85 20.85 -10.04 9.70
C PRO A 85 19.68 -10.62 8.90
N GLU A 86 18.56 -10.94 9.58
CA GLU A 86 17.43 -11.65 9.01
C GLU A 86 16.13 -10.87 9.20
N TRP A 87 15.46 -10.56 8.09
CA TRP A 87 14.15 -9.87 8.13
C TRP A 87 13.05 -10.73 8.78
N LYS A 88 13.18 -12.06 8.72
CA LYS A 88 12.18 -13.00 9.26
C LYS A 88 11.96 -12.85 10.76
N SER A 89 13.01 -12.51 11.51
CA SER A 89 12.93 -12.30 12.96
C SER A 89 12.09 -11.07 13.34
N LEU A 90 11.85 -10.17 12.39
CA LEU A 90 11.13 -8.91 12.56
C LEU A 90 9.66 -9.00 12.12
N VAL A 91 9.25 -10.13 11.57
CA VAL A 91 7.87 -10.35 11.12
C VAL A 91 7.00 -10.81 12.28
N HIS A 92 5.83 -10.21 12.42
CA HIS A 92 4.83 -10.55 13.45
C HIS A 92 3.53 -11.00 12.82
N SER A 93 2.94 -12.06 13.36
CA SER A 93 1.62 -12.51 12.91
C SER A 93 0.51 -11.64 13.50
N LEU A 94 -0.46 -11.27 12.66
CA LEU A 94 -1.68 -10.55 13.06
C LEU A 94 -2.93 -11.43 13.01
N GLY A 95 -2.76 -12.71 12.70
CA GLY A 95 -3.83 -13.71 12.59
C GLY A 95 -3.66 -14.56 11.35
N ASP A 96 -4.70 -15.32 11.00
CA ASP A 96 -4.67 -16.26 9.89
C ASP A 96 -4.31 -15.54 8.57
N HIS A 97 -3.24 -16.01 7.93
CA HIS A 97 -2.75 -15.52 6.64
C HIS A 97 -2.29 -14.05 6.62
N LEU A 98 -2.19 -13.36 7.76
CA LEU A 98 -1.75 -11.96 7.81
C LEU A 98 -0.56 -11.78 8.73
N ASP A 99 0.56 -11.37 8.15
CA ASP A 99 1.77 -10.98 8.86
C ASP A 99 2.06 -9.48 8.65
N VAL A 100 2.85 -8.91 9.54
CA VAL A 100 3.30 -7.50 9.46
C VAL A 100 4.79 -7.37 9.73
N LEU A 101 5.45 -6.51 8.97
CA LEU A 101 6.79 -6.02 9.20
C LEU A 101 6.71 -4.51 9.41
N PHE A 102 6.91 -4.07 10.66
CA PHE A 102 6.87 -2.64 11.00
C PHE A 102 8.09 -1.90 10.47
N GLY A 103 7.98 -0.58 10.28
CA GLY A 103 9.07 0.27 9.84
C GLY A 103 10.25 0.31 10.82
N GLY A 104 9.97 0.23 12.12
CA GLY A 104 10.98 0.38 13.17
C GLY A 104 11.33 1.83 13.44
N ASP A 105 12.49 2.05 14.07
CA ASP A 105 13.02 3.37 14.37
C ASP A 105 13.32 4.17 13.10
N ILE A 106 13.20 5.49 13.17
CA ILE A 106 13.44 6.39 12.03
C ILE A 106 14.94 6.42 11.72
N PRO A 107 15.36 5.94 10.54
CA PRO A 107 16.76 5.96 10.18
C PRO A 107 17.19 7.32 9.62
N PRO A 108 18.49 7.66 9.64
CA PRO A 108 18.97 8.93 9.09
C PRO A 108 18.80 9.05 7.57
N ASN A 109 18.83 7.93 6.84
CA ASN A 109 18.79 7.90 5.37
C ASN A 109 17.70 6.94 4.82
N PRO A 110 16.40 7.25 4.97
CA PRO A 110 15.30 6.38 4.56
C PRO A 110 15.36 5.99 3.08
N ILE A 111 15.61 6.97 2.19
CA ILE A 111 15.65 6.76 0.73
C ILE A 111 16.74 5.75 0.35
N ALA A 112 17.95 5.94 0.85
CA ALA A 112 19.08 5.06 0.55
C ALA A 112 18.81 3.62 0.98
N LEU A 113 18.15 3.43 2.13
CA LEU A 113 17.79 2.11 2.63
C LEU A 113 16.73 1.43 1.74
N LEU A 114 15.68 2.15 1.38
CA LEU A 114 14.58 1.62 0.57
C LEU A 114 14.97 1.40 -0.90
N SER A 115 15.98 2.13 -1.39
CA SER A 115 16.55 1.94 -2.74
C SER A 115 17.67 0.91 -2.79
N GLY A 116 18.13 0.42 -1.64
CA GLY A 116 19.29 -0.45 -1.51
C GLY A 116 19.03 -1.90 -1.93
N GLU A 117 20.11 -2.61 -2.24
CA GLU A 117 20.06 -4.02 -2.65
C GLU A 117 19.42 -4.94 -1.60
N ARG A 118 19.56 -4.62 -0.30
CA ARG A 118 18.92 -5.42 0.76
C ARG A 118 17.41 -5.42 0.66
N PHE A 119 16.80 -4.30 0.30
CA PHE A 119 15.35 -4.23 0.09
C PHE A 119 14.91 -5.08 -1.10
N VAL A 120 15.60 -4.97 -2.23
CA VAL A 120 15.31 -5.75 -3.45
C VAL A 120 15.48 -7.25 -3.18
N LYS A 121 16.56 -7.65 -2.49
CA LYS A 121 16.80 -9.03 -2.09
C LYS A 121 15.68 -9.56 -1.20
N MET A 122 15.29 -8.79 -0.18
CA MET A 122 14.18 -9.12 0.71
C MET A 122 12.88 -9.33 -0.06
N LEU A 123 12.51 -8.41 -0.97
CA LEU A 123 11.30 -8.56 -1.79
C LEU A 123 11.34 -9.82 -2.67
N THR A 124 12.50 -10.17 -3.21
CA THR A 124 12.68 -11.38 -4.00
C THR A 124 12.42 -12.65 -3.17
N GLU A 125 12.85 -12.65 -1.92
CA GLU A 125 12.59 -13.75 -0.99
C GLU A 125 11.12 -13.79 -0.54
N LEU A 126 10.52 -12.63 -0.27
CA LEU A 126 9.12 -12.49 0.13
C LEU A 126 8.16 -13.02 -0.95
N LYS A 127 8.46 -12.76 -2.23
CA LYS A 127 7.65 -13.26 -3.36
C LYS A 127 7.58 -14.79 -3.44
N LYS A 128 8.49 -15.51 -2.78
CA LYS A 128 8.46 -16.99 -2.69
C LYS A 128 7.63 -17.50 -1.53
N GLN A 129 7.34 -16.65 -0.53
CA GLN A 129 6.71 -17.05 0.73
C GLN A 129 5.28 -16.53 0.88
N TYR A 130 4.97 -15.39 0.25
CA TYR A 130 3.67 -14.72 0.32
C TYR A 130 2.99 -14.68 -1.05
N ASP A 131 1.68 -14.68 -1.03
CA ASP A 131 0.85 -14.54 -2.22
C ASP A 131 0.53 -13.06 -2.51
N CYS A 132 0.65 -12.20 -1.47
CA CYS A 132 0.47 -10.76 -1.57
C CYS A 132 1.40 -10.03 -0.59
N VAL A 133 2.06 -8.98 -1.05
CA VAL A 133 2.85 -8.05 -0.23
C VAL A 133 2.28 -6.65 -0.40
N VAL A 134 1.86 -6.02 0.69
CA VAL A 134 1.32 -4.65 0.68
C VAL A 134 2.34 -3.72 1.32
N LEU A 135 2.79 -2.70 0.58
CA LEU A 135 3.74 -1.70 1.01
C LEU A 135 2.99 -0.42 1.41
N ASP A 136 3.00 -0.05 2.70
CA ASP A 136 2.52 1.25 3.18
C ASP A 136 3.67 2.26 3.06
N THR A 137 3.58 3.17 2.07
CA THR A 137 4.69 4.05 1.70
C THR A 137 4.42 5.52 2.05
N PRO A 138 5.45 6.39 2.12
CA PRO A 138 5.23 7.82 2.31
C PRO A 138 4.44 8.45 1.15
N PRO A 139 3.86 9.65 1.35
CA PRO A 139 3.16 10.38 0.29
C PRO A 139 4.08 10.71 -0.89
N VAL A 140 3.66 10.40 -2.13
CA VAL A 140 4.46 10.66 -3.36
C VAL A 140 4.63 12.14 -3.68
N GLY A 141 3.69 13.00 -3.27
CA GLY A 141 3.75 14.44 -3.55
C GLY A 141 4.87 15.18 -2.85
N ILE A 142 5.57 14.54 -1.91
CA ILE A 142 6.57 15.18 -1.06
C ILE A 142 7.96 14.54 -1.23
N LEU A 143 8.07 13.26 -1.63
CA LEU A 143 9.30 12.51 -1.42
C LEU A 143 9.67 11.56 -2.57
N ALA A 144 10.93 11.62 -2.96
CA ALA A 144 11.57 10.66 -3.88
C ALA A 144 11.59 9.22 -3.36
N ASP A 145 11.31 9.00 -2.06
CA ASP A 145 11.29 7.67 -1.41
C ASP A 145 10.29 6.72 -2.05
N ALA A 146 9.11 7.24 -2.41
CA ALA A 146 8.08 6.43 -3.04
C ALA A 146 8.47 5.96 -4.45
N PHE A 147 9.23 6.76 -5.19
CA PHE A 147 9.68 6.41 -6.54
C PHE A 147 10.61 5.19 -6.56
N ALA A 148 11.46 5.03 -5.56
CA ALA A 148 12.34 3.87 -5.45
C ALA A 148 11.54 2.57 -5.28
N LEU A 149 10.41 2.64 -4.56
CA LEU A 149 9.54 1.51 -4.28
C LEU A 149 8.56 1.21 -5.42
N ILE A 150 8.13 2.23 -6.16
CA ILE A 150 7.18 2.09 -7.28
C ILE A 150 7.69 1.08 -8.31
N LYS A 151 8.99 1.11 -8.65
CA LYS A 151 9.61 0.18 -9.60
C LYS A 151 9.57 -1.29 -9.15
N GLN A 152 9.36 -1.53 -7.87
CA GLN A 152 9.29 -2.88 -7.29
C GLN A 152 7.87 -3.40 -7.17
N ALA A 153 6.86 -2.54 -7.38
CA ALA A 153 5.46 -2.87 -7.24
C ALA A 153 4.83 -3.35 -8.56
N ASP A 154 3.86 -4.24 -8.45
CA ASP A 154 3.04 -4.71 -9.56
C ASP A 154 1.83 -3.78 -9.80
N ALA A 155 1.38 -3.10 -8.75
CA ALA A 155 0.36 -2.05 -8.82
C ALA A 155 0.64 -0.94 -7.80
N CYS A 156 0.29 0.29 -8.19
CA CYS A 156 0.35 1.48 -7.35
C CYS A 156 -1.07 1.97 -7.04
N ILE A 157 -1.38 2.11 -5.75
CA ILE A 157 -2.67 2.57 -5.26
C ILE A 157 -2.47 3.93 -4.60
N CYS A 158 -2.99 4.97 -5.23
CA CYS A 158 -2.97 6.31 -4.67
C CYS A 158 -4.25 6.55 -3.88
N VAL A 159 -4.10 6.76 -2.58
CA VAL A 159 -5.22 7.10 -1.70
C VAL A 159 -5.37 8.61 -1.68
N THR A 160 -6.57 9.08 -1.93
CA THR A 160 -6.95 10.49 -1.77
C THR A 160 -8.13 10.61 -0.84
N ARG A 161 -8.25 11.73 -0.15
CA ARG A 161 -9.37 12.01 0.72
C ARG A 161 -10.28 13.07 0.12
N LEU A 162 -11.58 12.83 0.17
CA LEU A 162 -12.57 13.81 -0.28
C LEU A 162 -12.35 15.14 0.44
N ASN A 163 -12.34 16.25 -0.31
CA ASN A 163 -12.09 17.62 0.17
C ASN A 163 -10.64 17.94 0.61
N VAL A 164 -9.68 17.02 0.42
CA VAL A 164 -8.26 17.25 0.73
C VAL A 164 -7.42 17.25 -0.54
N LEU A 165 -7.95 16.73 -1.65
CA LEU A 165 -7.24 16.55 -2.92
C LEU A 165 -6.70 17.88 -3.46
N PRO A 166 -5.37 18.08 -3.54
CA PRO A 166 -4.78 19.21 -4.23
C PRO A 166 -5.12 19.16 -5.74
N ARG A 167 -5.43 20.30 -6.35
CA ARG A 167 -5.78 20.36 -7.77
C ARG A 167 -4.73 19.77 -8.73
N GLY A 168 -3.46 19.67 -8.29
CA GLY A 168 -2.35 19.10 -9.08
C GLY A 168 -2.17 17.58 -8.95
N MET A 169 -2.93 16.89 -8.09
CA MET A 169 -2.72 15.47 -7.83
C MET A 169 -2.93 14.58 -9.06
N LEU A 170 -3.94 14.89 -9.88
CA LEU A 170 -4.18 14.14 -11.12
C LEU A 170 -3.00 14.26 -12.08
N ALA A 171 -2.39 15.44 -12.16
CA ALA A 171 -1.18 15.64 -12.95
C ALA A 171 0.01 14.85 -12.40
N THR A 172 0.16 14.78 -11.09
CA THR A 172 1.19 13.93 -10.44
C THR A 172 0.98 12.44 -10.74
N LEU A 173 -0.25 11.95 -10.71
CA LEU A 173 -0.57 10.56 -11.05
C LEU A 173 -0.32 10.26 -12.54
N GLN A 174 -0.68 11.19 -13.42
CA GLN A 174 -0.38 11.06 -14.86
C GLN A 174 1.13 11.06 -15.11
N ALA A 175 1.89 11.91 -14.41
CA ALA A 175 3.35 11.90 -14.49
C ALA A 175 3.95 10.58 -13.98
N LEU A 176 3.41 10.00 -12.89
CA LEU A 176 3.81 8.68 -12.40
C LEU A 176 3.62 7.59 -13.46
N GLU A 177 2.49 7.61 -14.15
CA GLU A 177 2.19 6.64 -15.21
C GLU A 177 3.08 6.84 -16.44
N SER A 178 3.26 8.08 -16.91
CA SER A 178 3.99 8.40 -18.13
C SER A 178 5.51 8.42 -17.97
N GLU A 179 6.04 8.96 -16.87
CA GLU A 179 7.47 9.17 -16.67
C GLU A 179 8.15 7.99 -15.95
N HIS A 180 7.42 7.26 -15.12
CA HIS A 180 7.97 6.18 -14.31
C HIS A 180 7.53 4.78 -14.75
N HIS A 181 6.79 4.67 -15.87
CA HIS A 181 6.32 3.41 -16.44
C HIS A 181 5.56 2.52 -15.43
N VAL A 182 4.78 3.15 -14.57
CA VAL A 182 3.93 2.42 -13.62
C VAL A 182 2.70 1.92 -14.36
N THR A 183 2.67 0.66 -14.68
CA THR A 183 1.67 0.07 -15.59
C THR A 183 0.29 -0.13 -14.98
N ASN A 184 0.17 -0.20 -13.65
CA ASN A 184 -1.09 -0.48 -12.96
C ASN A 184 -1.31 0.54 -11.85
N CYS A 185 -1.84 1.72 -12.19
CA CYS A 185 -2.19 2.75 -11.22
C CYS A 185 -3.70 2.78 -10.95
N GLY A 186 -4.07 2.86 -9.67
CA GLY A 186 -5.45 3.04 -9.23
C GLY A 186 -5.59 4.14 -8.19
N VAL A 187 -6.75 4.78 -8.15
CA VAL A 187 -7.08 5.80 -7.15
C VAL A 187 -8.19 5.29 -6.24
N ILE A 188 -7.97 5.41 -4.93
CA ILE A 188 -9.00 5.17 -3.92
C ILE A 188 -9.37 6.49 -3.28
N VAL A 189 -10.66 6.86 -3.39
CA VAL A 189 -11.20 8.03 -2.70
C VAL A 189 -11.69 7.61 -1.32
N ASN A 190 -10.99 8.06 -0.29
CA ASN A 190 -11.30 7.82 1.12
C ASN A 190 -12.21 8.91 1.69
N GLY A 191 -12.91 8.62 2.77
CA GLY A 191 -13.77 9.60 3.48
C GLY A 191 -15.08 9.93 2.78
N VAL A 192 -15.52 9.11 1.84
CA VAL A 192 -16.83 9.25 1.19
C VAL A 192 -17.92 8.77 2.13
N SER A 193 -18.85 9.67 2.50
CA SER A 193 -19.99 9.29 3.35
C SER A 193 -20.99 8.43 2.55
N ARG A 194 -21.67 7.48 3.25
CA ARG A 194 -22.71 6.64 2.62
C ARG A 194 -23.83 7.47 1.96
N ARG A 195 -24.12 8.68 2.45
CA ARG A 195 -25.12 9.58 1.86
C ARG A 195 -24.74 10.07 0.46
N ILE A 196 -23.44 10.26 0.18
CA ILE A 196 -22.97 10.72 -1.16
C ILE A 196 -23.06 9.59 -2.18
N HIS A 197 -22.94 8.33 -1.76
CA HIS A 197 -23.02 7.17 -2.64
C HIS A 197 -24.40 7.00 -3.28
N TYR A 198 -25.48 7.36 -2.57
CA TYR A 198 -26.85 7.22 -3.05
C TYR A 198 -27.24 8.26 -4.12
N TYR A 199 -26.63 9.47 -4.07
CA TYR A 199 -26.98 10.57 -4.98
C TYR A 199 -26.18 10.60 -6.30
N LYS A 200 -25.03 9.96 -6.38
CA LYS A 200 -24.12 10.07 -7.54
C LYS A 200 -24.11 8.89 -8.50
N TYR A 201 -24.67 7.76 -8.11
CA TYR A 201 -24.80 6.56 -8.96
C TYR A 201 -26.23 6.17 -9.28
N GLY A 202 -27.17 7.08 -9.05
CA GLY A 202 -28.56 6.97 -9.49
C GLY A 202 -28.75 7.28 -10.98
N TYR A 203 -27.87 6.81 -11.85
CA TYR A 203 -28.14 6.77 -13.28
C TYR A 203 -28.90 5.48 -13.62
N GLY A 204 -30.24 5.60 -13.70
CA GLY A 204 -31.03 5.07 -14.79
C GLY A 204 -30.85 3.58 -15.14
N TYR A 205 -31.32 2.65 -14.29
CA TYR A 205 -31.97 1.43 -14.80
C TYR A 205 -33.47 1.53 -14.50
N GLY A 206 -34.15 2.36 -15.27
CA GLY A 206 -35.57 2.51 -15.20
C GLY A 206 -36.09 3.06 -16.49
N SER A 207 -36.22 2.22 -17.53
CA SER A 207 -37.14 2.39 -18.66
C SER A 207 -36.79 1.42 -19.79
N TYR A 208 -37.02 0.14 -19.62
CA TYR A 208 -37.30 -0.78 -20.71
C TYR A 208 -38.17 -1.91 -20.17
N TYR A 209 -39.41 -1.58 -19.85
CA TYR A 209 -40.57 -2.50 -19.89
C TYR A 209 -41.83 -1.62 -19.94
N ASN A 210 -42.25 -1.24 -21.11
CA ASN A 210 -43.61 -1.10 -21.56
C ASN A 210 -43.63 -1.40 -23.04
#